data_59a81faa9462c607f2eef76e90ecee2c
#
_entry.id   59a81faa9462c607f2eef76e90ecee2c
#
_cell.length_a   1.000
_cell.length_b   1.000
_cell.length_c   1.000
_cell.angle_alpha   90.00
_cell.angle_beta   90.00
_cell.angle_gamma   90.00
#
_symmetry.space_group_name_H-M   'P 1'
#
loop_
_entity.id
_entity.type
_entity.pdbx_description
1 polymer ?
#
loop_
_entity_poly.entity_id
_entity_poly.type
_entity_poly.pdbx_seq_one_letter_code
_entity_poly.pdbx_strand_id
1 'polypeptide(L)'
;MKNDLLIEAAIYVTVLSLASFLWQRPGVLLLCLVAVSALMLWPWHRRSDVFFYAAGFVLGPLGEMMAVHFGAWQYAKPFFLVPIWLPFLWGIAGLFVKRLCETLLQST
;
A
#
# COMPACT_ATOMS: atom_id res chain seq x y z
N MET A 1 20.02 -10.03 -0.51
CA MET A 1 19.82 -8.84 0.33
C MET A 1 19.84 -7.54 -0.46
N LYS A 2 20.90 -7.29 -1.25
CA LYS A 2 20.93 -6.08 -2.08
C LYS A 2 19.76 -6.00 -3.03
N ASN A 3 19.40 -7.14 -3.67
CA ASN A 3 18.29 -7.16 -4.61
C ASN A 3 16.96 -6.90 -3.91
N ASP A 4 16.80 -7.41 -2.68
CA ASP A 4 15.57 -7.18 -1.93
C ASP A 4 15.37 -5.71 -1.60
N LEU A 5 16.43 -5.04 -1.17
CA LEU A 5 16.37 -3.61 -0.87
C LEU A 5 16.05 -2.79 -2.13
N LEU A 6 16.66 -3.15 -3.26
CA LEU A 6 16.38 -2.47 -4.52
C LEU A 6 14.94 -2.67 -4.97
N ILE A 7 14.42 -3.89 -4.82
CA ILE A 7 13.03 -4.18 -5.18
C ILE A 7 12.08 -3.39 -4.29
N GLU A 8 12.36 -3.35 -2.99
CA GLU A 8 11.52 -2.61 -2.04
C GLU A 8 11.55 -1.12 -2.33
N ALA A 9 12.72 -0.57 -2.63
CA ALA A 9 12.82 0.83 -3.02
C ALA A 9 12.06 1.12 -4.31
N ALA A 10 12.15 0.23 -5.29
CA ALA A 10 11.44 0.38 -6.54
C ALA A 10 9.93 0.37 -6.33
N ILE A 11 9.44 -0.51 -5.46
CA ILE A 11 8.00 -0.58 -5.13
C ILE A 11 7.56 0.74 -4.50
N TYR A 12 8.34 1.24 -3.54
CA TYR A 12 8.03 2.48 -2.85
C TYR A 12 7.91 3.65 -3.83
N VAL A 13 8.92 3.82 -4.68
CA VAL A 13 8.94 4.90 -5.67
C VAL A 13 7.78 4.75 -6.66
N THR A 14 7.52 3.52 -7.11
CA THR A 14 6.45 3.25 -8.06
C THR A 14 5.09 3.61 -7.47
N VAL A 15 4.81 3.15 -6.26
CA VAL A 15 3.51 3.40 -5.62
C VAL A 15 3.31 4.88 -5.33
N LEU A 16 4.33 5.57 -4.83
CA LEU A 16 4.23 7.00 -4.60
C LEU A 16 4.00 7.77 -5.89
N SER A 17 4.68 7.38 -6.96
CA SER A 17 4.51 8.01 -8.27
C SER A 17 3.11 7.79 -8.81
N LEU A 18 2.60 6.56 -8.71
CA LEU A 18 1.25 6.25 -9.16
C LEU A 18 0.21 7.09 -8.41
N ALA A 19 0.30 7.13 -7.09
CA ALA A 19 -0.64 7.91 -6.29
C ALA A 19 -0.52 9.41 -6.59
N SER A 20 0.71 9.90 -6.77
CA SER A 20 0.94 11.32 -7.00
C SER A 20 0.40 11.80 -8.34
N PHE A 21 0.44 10.95 -9.37
CA PHE A 21 0.05 11.36 -10.72
C PHE A 21 -1.32 10.83 -11.15
N LEU A 22 -1.86 9.83 -10.49
CA LEU A 22 -3.12 9.20 -10.90
C LEU A 22 -4.26 9.39 -9.89
N TRP A 23 -4.09 10.19 -8.85
CA TRP A 23 -5.14 10.38 -7.84
C TRP A 23 -6.41 10.97 -8.45
N GLN A 24 -6.29 11.70 -9.56
CA GLN A 24 -7.44 12.30 -10.25
C GLN A 24 -8.23 11.27 -11.05
N ARG A 25 -7.67 10.07 -11.25
CA ARG A 25 -8.31 8.97 -11.97
C ARG A 25 -8.37 7.76 -11.06
N PRO A 26 -9.30 7.74 -10.09
CA PRO A 26 -9.32 6.69 -9.07
C PRO A 26 -9.45 5.28 -9.65
N GLY A 27 -10.18 5.09 -10.73
CA GLY A 27 -10.31 3.77 -11.36
C GLY A 27 -9.00 3.26 -11.94
N VAL A 28 -8.25 4.15 -12.62
CA VAL A 28 -6.95 3.80 -13.18
C VAL A 28 -5.95 3.49 -12.06
N LEU A 29 -5.93 4.34 -11.04
CA LEU A 29 -5.05 4.12 -9.90
C LEU A 29 -5.39 2.81 -9.19
N LEU A 30 -6.67 2.50 -9.03
CA LEU A 30 -7.11 1.24 -8.44
C LEU A 30 -6.54 0.06 -9.21
N LEU A 31 -6.68 0.05 -10.52
CA LEU A 31 -6.17 -1.05 -11.35
C LEU A 31 -4.65 -1.18 -11.24
N CYS A 32 -3.94 -0.04 -11.22
CA CYS A 32 -2.48 -0.07 -11.07
C CYS A 32 -2.07 -0.64 -9.72
N LEU A 33 -2.75 -0.25 -8.65
CA LEU A 33 -2.41 -0.75 -7.32
C LEU A 33 -2.79 -2.23 -7.14
N VAL A 34 -3.87 -2.67 -7.78
CA VAL A 34 -4.19 -4.11 -7.81
C VAL A 34 -3.08 -4.88 -8.52
N ALA A 35 -2.59 -4.36 -9.63
CA ALA A 35 -1.48 -5.00 -10.35
C ALA A 35 -0.21 -5.06 -9.50
N VAL A 36 0.13 -3.96 -8.82
CA VAL A 36 1.30 -3.95 -7.93
C VAL A 36 1.13 -4.96 -6.80
N SER A 37 -0.08 -5.03 -6.22
CA SER A 37 -0.38 -6.00 -5.17
C SER A 37 -0.16 -7.43 -5.65
N ALA A 38 -0.65 -7.75 -6.84
CA ALA A 38 -0.48 -9.07 -7.43
C ALA A 38 0.99 -9.40 -7.66
N LEU A 39 1.74 -8.42 -8.18
CA LEU A 39 3.17 -8.61 -8.43
C LEU A 39 3.96 -8.80 -7.15
N MET A 40 3.57 -8.12 -6.06
CA MET A 40 4.21 -8.29 -4.76
C MET A 40 3.86 -9.63 -4.13
N LEU A 41 2.61 -10.02 -4.19
CA LEU A 41 2.15 -11.25 -3.54
C LEU A 41 2.55 -12.50 -4.33
N TRP A 42 2.97 -12.35 -5.58
CA TRP A 42 3.47 -13.47 -6.37
C TRP A 42 4.69 -14.13 -5.72
N PRO A 43 5.79 -13.37 -5.44
CA PRO A 43 6.93 -13.95 -4.72
C PRO A 43 6.76 -13.94 -3.21
N TRP A 44 5.98 -13.00 -2.68
CA TRP A 44 5.84 -12.77 -1.25
C TRP A 44 4.44 -13.20 -0.80
N HIS A 45 4.26 -14.50 -0.58
CA HIS A 45 2.95 -15.02 -0.18
C HIS A 45 3.05 -15.99 1.01
N ARG A 46 4.10 -15.83 1.84
CA ARG A 46 4.12 -16.56 3.11
C ARG A 46 2.92 -16.13 3.94
N ARG A 47 2.54 -16.97 4.88
CA ARG A 47 1.39 -16.68 5.73
C ARG A 47 1.50 -15.30 6.39
N SER A 48 2.70 -14.95 6.88
CA SER A 48 2.91 -13.64 7.49
C SER A 48 2.83 -12.51 6.48
N ASP A 49 3.29 -12.71 5.25
CA ASP A 49 3.17 -11.69 4.20
C ASP A 49 1.71 -11.36 3.92
N VAL A 50 0.90 -12.39 3.72
CA VAL A 50 -0.52 -12.22 3.44
C VAL A 50 -1.22 -11.58 4.63
N PHE A 51 -0.84 -11.95 5.85
CA PHE A 51 -1.40 -11.37 7.06
C PHE A 51 -1.12 -9.86 7.14
N PHE A 52 0.12 -9.45 6.90
CA PHE A 52 0.47 -8.02 6.94
C PHE A 52 -0.23 -7.24 5.85
N TYR A 53 -0.35 -7.82 4.66
CA TYR A 53 -1.11 -7.17 3.58
C TYR A 53 -2.58 -6.99 4.00
N ALA A 54 -3.20 -8.05 4.49
CA ALA A 54 -4.62 -8.01 4.88
C ALA A 54 -4.85 -7.05 6.04
N ALA A 55 -3.96 -7.04 7.03
CA ALA A 55 -4.08 -6.13 8.16
C ALA A 55 -4.00 -4.67 7.71
N GLY A 56 -3.04 -4.33 6.86
CA GLY A 56 -2.94 -2.97 6.30
C GLY A 56 -4.17 -2.62 5.49
N PHE A 57 -4.61 -3.54 4.63
CA PHE A 57 -5.76 -3.36 3.77
C PHE A 57 -7.03 -2.98 4.55
N VAL A 58 -7.21 -3.57 5.72
CA VAL A 58 -8.41 -3.34 6.55
C VAL A 58 -8.19 -2.19 7.53
N LEU A 59 -7.10 -2.23 8.29
CA LEU A 59 -6.90 -1.29 9.40
C LEU A 59 -6.52 0.11 8.92
N GLY A 60 -5.77 0.21 7.84
CA GLY A 60 -5.38 1.52 7.30
C GLY A 60 -6.57 2.37 6.90
N PRO A 61 -7.42 1.87 5.98
CA PRO A 61 -8.60 2.63 5.58
C PRO A 61 -9.57 2.90 6.72
N LEU A 62 -9.76 1.95 7.64
CA LEU A 62 -10.65 2.18 8.79
C LEU A 62 -10.16 3.34 9.64
N GLY A 63 -8.86 3.41 9.91
CA GLY A 63 -8.27 4.52 10.66
C GLY A 63 -8.42 5.83 9.93
N GLU A 64 -8.21 5.84 8.62
CA GLU A 64 -8.35 7.07 7.83
C GLU A 64 -9.80 7.49 7.72
N MET A 65 -10.73 6.55 7.57
CA MET A 65 -12.16 6.89 7.55
C MET A 65 -12.57 7.60 8.83
N MET A 66 -12.07 7.14 9.99
CA MET A 66 -12.31 7.80 11.25
C MET A 66 -11.74 9.21 11.25
N ALA A 67 -10.51 9.38 10.80
CA ALA A 67 -9.86 10.70 10.76
C ALA A 67 -10.59 11.65 9.82
N VAL A 68 -11.03 11.17 8.66
CA VAL A 68 -11.80 11.98 7.70
C VAL A 68 -13.16 12.36 8.30
N HIS A 69 -13.82 11.41 8.95
CA HIS A 69 -15.12 11.65 9.57
C HIS A 69 -15.04 12.77 10.62
N PHE A 70 -13.96 12.80 11.38
CA PHE A 70 -13.78 13.83 12.41
C PHE A 70 -13.06 15.08 11.89
N GLY A 71 -12.83 15.19 10.60
CA GLY A 71 -12.37 16.43 9.97
C GLY A 71 -10.86 16.65 9.97
N ALA A 72 -10.06 15.63 10.30
CA ALA A 72 -8.61 15.79 10.31
C ALA A 72 -8.06 16.10 8.91
N TRP A 73 -8.60 15.43 7.90
CA TRP A 73 -8.31 15.72 6.50
C TRP A 73 -9.43 15.17 5.63
N GLN A 74 -9.32 15.39 4.33
CA GLN A 74 -10.28 14.83 3.38
C GLN A 74 -9.57 14.55 2.06
N TYR A 75 -10.17 13.65 1.27
CA TYR A 75 -9.65 13.29 -0.04
C TYR A 75 -10.39 14.02 -1.14
N ALA A 76 -9.71 14.28 -2.25
CA ALA A 76 -10.29 15.00 -3.37
C ALA A 76 -11.39 14.21 -4.09
N LYS A 77 -11.23 12.89 -4.19
CA LYS A 77 -12.17 12.01 -4.90
C LYS A 77 -12.49 10.78 -4.06
N PRO A 78 -13.24 10.96 -2.95
CA PRO A 78 -13.55 9.82 -2.08
C PRO A 78 -14.67 8.95 -2.69
N PHE A 79 -14.57 7.64 -2.43
CA PHE A 79 -15.67 6.73 -2.72
C PHE A 79 -16.68 6.77 -1.59
N PHE A 80 -16.23 6.70 -0.34
CA PHE A 80 -17.10 6.67 0.84
C PHE A 80 -16.50 7.50 1.94
N LEU A 81 -15.69 8.16 2.12
CA LEU A 81 -14.88 8.99 3.00
C LEU A 81 -13.43 8.92 2.50
N VAL A 82 -13.04 7.75 1.98
CA VAL A 82 -11.68 7.53 1.47
C VAL A 82 -11.79 7.04 0.03
N PRO A 83 -10.71 7.21 -0.77
CA PRO A 83 -10.73 6.74 -2.17
C PRO A 83 -10.86 5.23 -2.27
N ILE A 84 -11.42 4.77 -3.39
CA ILE A 84 -11.63 3.34 -3.63
C ILE A 84 -10.32 2.56 -3.69
N TRP A 85 -9.21 3.21 -4.08
CA TRP A 85 -7.89 2.58 -4.20
C TRP A 85 -7.13 2.50 -2.87
N LEU A 86 -7.62 3.17 -1.83
CA LEU A 86 -6.88 3.30 -0.56
C LEU A 86 -6.61 1.96 0.14
N PRO A 87 -7.57 1.01 0.21
CA PRO A 87 -7.28 -0.28 0.83
C PRO A 87 -6.07 -0.99 0.21
N PHE A 88 -5.96 -0.94 -1.11
CA PHE A 88 -4.83 -1.57 -1.81
C PHE A 88 -3.52 -0.86 -1.49
N LEU A 89 -3.54 0.47 -1.39
CA LEU A 89 -2.36 1.23 -0.97
C LEU A 89 -1.89 0.80 0.41
N TRP A 90 -2.82 0.68 1.35
CA TRP A 90 -2.50 0.28 2.72
C TRP A 90 -2.07 -1.18 2.82
N GLY A 91 -2.63 -2.06 2.00
CA GLY A 91 -2.17 -3.43 1.92
C GLY A 91 -0.73 -3.52 1.45
N ILE A 92 -0.42 -2.79 0.37
CA ILE A 92 0.94 -2.70 -0.15
C ILE A 92 1.88 -2.13 0.92
N ALA A 93 1.46 -1.05 1.61
CA ALA A 93 2.28 -0.42 2.65
C ALA A 93 2.57 -1.39 3.79
N GLY A 94 1.58 -2.16 4.25
CA GLY A 94 1.77 -3.13 5.32
C GLY A 94 2.79 -4.19 4.95
N LEU A 95 2.65 -4.78 3.78
CA LEU A 95 3.59 -5.79 3.31
C LEU A 95 4.98 -5.19 3.05
N PHE A 96 5.01 -4.00 2.45
CA PHE A 96 6.27 -3.29 2.19
C PHE A 96 7.07 -3.06 3.48
N VAL A 97 6.41 -2.53 4.52
CA VAL A 97 7.08 -2.24 5.79
C VAL A 97 7.61 -3.53 6.42
N LYS A 98 6.81 -4.61 6.39
CA LYS A 98 7.26 -5.90 6.89
C LYS A 98 8.54 -6.35 6.20
N ARG A 99 8.53 -6.32 4.85
CA ARG A 99 9.68 -6.79 4.07
C ARG A 99 10.89 -5.90 4.25
N LEU A 100 10.68 -4.58 4.28
CA LEU A 100 11.76 -3.63 4.49
C LEU A 100 12.42 -3.87 5.86
N CYS A 101 11.61 -4.04 6.90
CA CYS A 101 12.14 -4.30 8.24
C CYS A 101 12.93 -5.60 8.29
N GLU A 102 12.44 -6.65 7.64
CA GLU A 102 13.17 -7.93 7.58
C GLU A 102 14.51 -7.76 6.88
N THR A 103 14.52 -7.05 5.76
CA THR A 103 15.75 -6.80 5.00
C THR A 103 16.78 -6.03 5.83
N LEU A 104 16.33 -4.95 6.48
CA LEU A 104 17.20 -4.12 7.30
C LEU A 104 17.73 -4.87 8.53
N LEU A 105 16.87 -5.67 9.16
CA LEU A 105 17.27 -6.45 10.33
C LEU A 105 18.30 -7.52 9.97
N GLN A 106 18.17 -8.11 8.79
CA GLN A 106 19.15 -9.09 8.31
C GLN A 106 20.51 -8.45 8.05
N SER A 107 20.52 -7.15 7.74
CA SER A 107 21.76 -6.43 7.44
C SER A 107 22.55 -6.06 8.69
N THR A 108 21.92 -6.13 9.86
CA THR A 108 22.58 -5.80 11.13
C THR A 108 23.00 -7.06 11.85
#